data_6acb28a499737485c6ec14300f3c8c41
#
_entry.id   6acb28a499737485c6ec14300f3c8c41
#
_cell.length_a   1.000
_cell.length_b   1.000
_cell.length_c   1.000
_cell.angle_alpha   90.00
_cell.angle_beta   90.00
_cell.angle_gamma   90.00
#
_symmetry.space_group_name_H-M   'P 1'
#
loop_
_entity.id
_entity.type
_entity.pdbx_description
1 polymer ?
#
loop_
_entity_poly.entity_id
_entity_poly.type
_entity_poly.pdbx_seq_one_letter_code
_entity_poly.pdbx_strand_id
1 'polypeptide(L)'
;MNILKFIESFTNEDFNQTVGSRRESFAQFRKIGSDLALASVPFGLASIALNSNSTYAADISPTPSTPIGALQLALTLEYLEKEFYIMGLESGVIPTGGRDEKVFMQISAHETDHVTFLINGLGGVGSPNFVAKPTFDFTVGGAFDPFNATGIGNEAAYQQFLALAQAFEDTGVRAYKGQAGNLISTPDLLTAALQIHSVEARHASEVRRLRGLKGWITGNSRGAGMPDATQPVYNGEELTVQAGYNTATLFGANAGSESYDEPLTTAQTVAIANLFIV
;
A
#
# COMPACT_ATOMS: atom_id res chain seq x y z
N MET A 1 8.45 -20.50 18.47
CA MET A 1 8.86 -21.27 17.27
C MET A 1 10.30 -20.89 16.96
N ASN A 2 11.23 -21.85 16.77
CA ASN A 2 12.64 -21.54 16.53
C ASN A 2 12.75 -20.99 15.09
N ILE A 3 13.51 -19.91 14.88
CA ILE A 3 13.71 -19.24 13.58
C ILE A 3 14.24 -20.22 12.51
N LEU A 4 15.03 -21.20 12.90
CA LEU A 4 15.50 -22.25 11.99
C LEU A 4 14.35 -23.11 11.46
N LYS A 5 13.38 -23.48 12.30
CA LYS A 5 12.17 -24.18 11.87
C LYS A 5 11.25 -23.33 11.00
N PHE A 6 11.25 -22.03 11.22
CA PHE A 6 10.54 -21.09 10.37
C PHE A 6 11.19 -21.01 8.98
N ILE A 7 12.52 -20.88 8.92
CA ILE A 7 13.26 -20.88 7.65
C ILE A 7 13.17 -22.23 6.92
N GLU A 8 13.26 -23.35 7.64
CA GLU A 8 13.08 -24.69 7.09
C GLU A 8 11.69 -24.90 6.48
N SER A 9 10.64 -24.23 6.99
CA SER A 9 9.31 -24.33 6.42
C SER A 9 9.21 -23.66 5.03
N PHE A 10 10.10 -22.74 4.68
CA PHE A 10 10.19 -22.11 3.36
C PHE A 10 11.04 -22.90 2.34
N THR A 11 11.82 -23.89 2.81
CA THR A 11 12.70 -24.70 1.94
C THR A 11 12.12 -26.07 1.63
N ASN A 12 10.89 -26.38 2.07
CA ASN A 12 10.27 -27.66 1.80
C ASN A 12 9.91 -27.77 0.30
N GLU A 13 10.29 -28.88 -0.33
CA GLU A 13 10.17 -29.14 -1.78
C GLU A 13 8.72 -29.03 -2.32
N ASP A 14 7.72 -29.12 -1.46
CA ASP A 14 6.31 -28.96 -1.82
C ASP A 14 5.97 -27.53 -2.30
N PHE A 15 6.77 -26.52 -1.94
CA PHE A 15 6.61 -25.14 -2.43
C PHE A 15 6.96 -24.99 -3.92
N ASN A 16 7.80 -25.88 -4.45
CA ASN A 16 8.24 -25.86 -5.85
C ASN A 16 7.31 -26.61 -6.80
N GLN A 17 6.32 -27.38 -6.29
CA GLN A 17 5.43 -28.18 -7.14
C GLN A 17 4.12 -27.49 -7.52
N THR A 18 3.79 -26.35 -6.93
CA THR A 18 2.59 -25.56 -7.27
C THR A 18 2.95 -24.29 -8.04
N VAL A 19 3.74 -24.39 -9.09
CA VAL A 19 3.89 -23.32 -10.07
C VAL A 19 2.66 -23.37 -10.99
N GLY A 20 1.52 -22.97 -10.45
CA GLY A 20 0.33 -22.64 -11.24
C GLY A 20 0.65 -21.45 -12.14
N SER A 21 0.20 -21.49 -13.38
CA SER A 21 0.30 -20.33 -14.27
C SER A 21 -0.45 -19.15 -13.64
N ARG A 22 -0.09 -17.90 -13.98
CA ARG A 22 -0.83 -16.69 -13.53
C ARG A 22 -2.34 -16.83 -13.72
N ARG A 23 -2.77 -17.59 -14.72
CA ARG A 23 -4.18 -17.84 -15.05
C ARG A 23 -4.84 -18.82 -14.06
N GLU A 24 -4.11 -19.79 -13.54
CA GLU A 24 -4.59 -20.76 -12.53
C GLU A 24 -4.68 -20.12 -11.15
N SER A 25 -3.73 -19.26 -10.77
CA SER A 25 -3.81 -18.46 -9.55
C SER A 25 -5.04 -17.55 -9.55
N PHE A 26 -5.39 -16.95 -10.69
CA PHE A 26 -6.60 -16.14 -10.85
C PHE A 26 -7.89 -16.96 -10.71
N ALA A 27 -7.91 -18.20 -11.23
CA ALA A 27 -9.08 -19.08 -11.13
C ALA A 27 -9.31 -19.56 -9.68
N GLN A 28 -8.23 -19.89 -8.97
CA GLN A 28 -8.27 -20.25 -7.55
C GLN A 28 -8.68 -19.07 -6.68
N PHE A 29 -8.18 -17.87 -6.97
CA PHE A 29 -8.55 -16.65 -6.27
C PHE A 29 -10.06 -16.33 -6.36
N ARG A 30 -10.66 -16.46 -7.55
CA ARG A 30 -12.12 -16.32 -7.73
C ARG A 30 -12.92 -17.35 -6.90
N LYS A 31 -12.45 -18.58 -6.84
CA LYS A 31 -13.09 -19.63 -6.06
C LYS A 31 -13.05 -19.35 -4.56
N ILE A 32 -11.89 -18.91 -4.04
CA ILE A 32 -11.73 -18.54 -2.62
C ILE A 32 -12.62 -17.34 -2.27
N GLY A 33 -12.70 -16.34 -3.13
CA GLY A 33 -13.57 -15.17 -2.95
C GLY A 33 -15.06 -15.55 -2.90
N SER A 34 -15.50 -16.54 -3.70
CA SER A 34 -16.88 -17.04 -3.69
C SER A 34 -17.20 -17.89 -2.44
N ASP A 35 -16.25 -18.69 -1.97
CA ASP A 35 -16.44 -19.55 -0.81
C ASP A 35 -16.44 -18.76 0.52
N LEU A 36 -15.69 -17.63 0.57
CA LEU A 36 -15.69 -16.71 1.70
C LEU A 36 -16.95 -15.82 1.76
N ALA A 37 -17.60 -15.57 0.63
CA ALA A 37 -18.86 -14.80 0.57
C ALA A 37 -20.02 -15.47 1.35
N LEU A 38 -19.93 -16.77 1.61
CA LEU A 38 -20.95 -17.53 2.38
C LEU A 38 -20.80 -17.36 3.91
N ALA A 39 -19.71 -16.76 4.39
CA ALA A 39 -19.44 -16.55 5.82
C ALA A 39 -19.64 -15.09 6.27
N SER A 40 -20.25 -14.23 5.43
CA SER A 40 -20.36 -12.80 5.70
C SER A 40 -21.38 -12.49 6.79
N VAL A 41 -20.89 -11.97 7.91
CA VAL A 41 -21.68 -11.12 8.81
C VAL A 41 -22.05 -9.84 8.04
N PRO A 42 -23.31 -9.39 8.03
CA PRO A 42 -23.69 -8.19 7.31
C PRO A 42 -22.92 -6.99 7.85
N PHE A 43 -22.07 -6.41 7.03
CA PHE A 43 -21.47 -5.12 7.30
C PHE A 43 -22.58 -4.08 7.30
N GLY A 44 -22.95 -3.64 8.46
CA GLY A 44 -23.87 -2.54 8.61
C GLY A 44 -23.24 -1.28 8.00
N LEU A 45 -23.81 -0.88 6.86
CA LEU A 45 -23.86 0.53 6.47
C LEU A 45 -24.72 1.23 7.54
N ALA A 46 -24.20 1.36 8.73
CA ALA A 46 -24.81 2.13 9.80
C ALA A 46 -24.03 3.43 9.93
N SER A 47 -24.60 4.37 9.40
CA SER A 47 -24.99 5.70 9.81
C SER A 47 -24.60 6.74 8.77
N ILE A 48 -25.44 6.87 7.77
CA ILE A 48 -25.69 8.20 7.21
C ILE A 48 -26.61 8.88 8.22
N ALA A 49 -26.05 9.48 9.23
CA ALA A 49 -26.74 10.48 10.00
C ALA A 49 -26.65 11.77 9.23
N LEU A 50 -27.72 12.12 8.55
CA LEU A 50 -27.95 13.42 7.98
C LEU A 50 -27.87 14.48 9.08
N ASN A 51 -26.83 15.34 9.05
CA ASN A 51 -27.05 16.79 9.19
C ASN A 51 -25.79 17.59 8.91
N SER A 52 -26.02 18.60 8.07
CA SER A 52 -25.32 19.86 7.88
C SER A 52 -24.03 19.89 7.07
N ASN A 53 -24.18 20.38 5.82
CA ASN A 53 -23.30 21.32 5.10
C ASN A 53 -21.78 21.21 5.28
N SER A 54 -21.21 20.04 5.06
CA SER A 54 -19.87 19.90 4.54
C SER A 54 -19.82 18.65 3.67
N THR A 55 -19.44 18.82 2.43
CA THR A 55 -19.32 17.79 1.40
C THR A 55 -18.03 16.98 1.59
N TYR A 56 -17.76 16.50 2.79
CA TYR A 56 -16.68 15.55 3.00
C TYR A 56 -17.29 14.15 3.06
N ALA A 57 -16.75 13.23 2.26
CA ALA A 57 -17.04 11.83 2.44
C ALA A 57 -16.63 11.42 3.88
N ALA A 58 -17.36 10.49 4.49
CA ALA A 58 -16.99 10.04 5.81
C ALA A 58 -15.66 9.27 5.73
N ASP A 59 -14.78 9.50 6.70
CA ASP A 59 -13.57 8.69 6.90
C ASP A 59 -13.87 7.20 6.80
N ILE A 60 -13.00 6.45 6.16
CA ILE A 60 -13.10 5.00 6.22
C ILE A 60 -12.76 4.50 7.62
N SER A 61 -13.43 3.41 8.02
CA SER A 61 -13.14 2.74 9.30
C SER A 61 -12.18 1.57 9.10
N PRO A 62 -11.42 1.17 10.13
CA PRO A 62 -10.59 -0.01 10.07
C PRO A 62 -11.38 -1.25 9.67
N THR A 63 -10.88 -1.97 8.68
CA THR A 63 -11.49 -3.23 8.22
C THR A 63 -11.28 -4.35 9.25
N PRO A 64 -12.15 -5.38 9.28
CA PRO A 64 -11.97 -6.52 10.17
C PRO A 64 -10.65 -7.25 9.94
N SER A 65 -10.10 -7.85 11.02
CA SER A 65 -8.92 -8.74 10.96
C SER A 65 -9.26 -10.09 10.33
N THR A 66 -9.66 -10.09 9.07
CA THR A 66 -10.06 -11.25 8.28
C THR A 66 -9.42 -11.15 6.89
N PRO A 67 -9.34 -12.27 6.13
CA PRO A 67 -8.86 -12.22 4.75
C PRO A 67 -9.63 -11.21 3.87
N ILE A 68 -10.95 -11.17 3.99
CA ILE A 68 -11.78 -10.18 3.25
C ILE A 68 -11.45 -8.75 3.67
N GLY A 69 -11.34 -8.48 4.98
CA GLY A 69 -10.98 -7.16 5.49
C GLY A 69 -9.59 -6.71 5.03
N ALA A 70 -8.62 -7.63 4.95
CA ALA A 70 -7.30 -7.35 4.40
C ALA A 70 -7.35 -6.95 2.92
N LEU A 71 -8.15 -7.67 2.09
CA LEU A 71 -8.33 -7.34 0.68
C LEU A 71 -9.07 -6.01 0.48
N GLN A 72 -10.06 -5.71 1.33
CA GLN A 72 -10.81 -4.44 1.28
C GLN A 72 -9.89 -3.25 1.58
N LEU A 73 -9.04 -3.37 2.60
CA LEU A 73 -8.05 -2.35 2.93
C LEU A 73 -7.05 -2.16 1.78
N ALA A 74 -6.50 -3.26 1.27
CA ALA A 74 -5.57 -3.22 0.14
C ALA A 74 -6.22 -2.52 -1.07
N LEU A 75 -7.45 -2.90 -1.45
CA LEU A 75 -8.15 -2.28 -2.58
C LEU A 75 -8.34 -0.77 -2.40
N THR A 76 -8.55 -0.30 -1.19
CA THR A 76 -8.66 1.15 -0.91
C THR A 76 -7.34 1.88 -1.18
N LEU A 77 -6.21 1.29 -0.76
CA LEU A 77 -4.89 1.86 -1.01
C LEU A 77 -4.54 1.84 -2.50
N GLU A 78 -4.77 0.71 -3.17
CA GLU A 78 -4.51 0.58 -4.60
C GLU A 78 -5.36 1.54 -5.46
N TYR A 79 -6.60 1.85 -5.04
CA TYR A 79 -7.39 2.89 -5.70
C TYR A 79 -6.74 4.27 -5.57
N LEU A 80 -6.19 4.59 -4.39
CA LEU A 80 -5.52 5.86 -4.13
C LEU A 80 -4.26 5.98 -5.01
N GLU A 81 -3.42 4.97 -5.03
CA GLU A 81 -2.17 4.93 -5.80
C GLU A 81 -2.44 4.97 -7.29
N LYS A 82 -3.36 4.14 -7.78
CA LYS A 82 -3.77 4.14 -9.19
C LYS A 82 -4.24 5.51 -9.65
N GLU A 83 -5.16 6.16 -8.91
CA GLU A 83 -5.69 7.48 -9.28
C GLU A 83 -4.60 8.53 -9.26
N PHE A 84 -3.75 8.52 -8.23
CA PHE A 84 -2.64 9.44 -8.09
C PHE A 84 -1.67 9.37 -9.28
N TYR A 85 -1.27 8.17 -9.68
CA TYR A 85 -0.33 8.03 -10.81
C TYR A 85 -0.96 8.35 -12.16
N ILE A 86 -2.24 8.04 -12.39
CA ILE A 86 -2.96 8.45 -13.60
C ILE A 86 -2.99 9.97 -13.67
N MET A 87 -3.41 10.66 -12.61
CA MET A 87 -3.48 12.12 -12.55
C MET A 87 -2.08 12.75 -12.72
N GLY A 88 -1.05 12.16 -12.12
CA GLY A 88 0.33 12.63 -12.28
C GLY A 88 0.81 12.59 -13.73
N LEU A 89 0.55 11.50 -14.43
CA LEU A 89 0.91 11.34 -15.85
C LEU A 89 0.11 12.29 -16.75
N GLU A 90 -1.16 12.53 -16.44
CA GLU A 90 -2.04 13.41 -17.23
C GLU A 90 -1.76 14.90 -16.96
N SER A 91 -1.27 15.26 -15.78
CA SER A 91 -1.04 16.67 -15.39
C SER A 91 0.10 17.35 -16.14
N GLY A 92 1.03 16.56 -16.70
CA GLY A 92 2.23 17.08 -17.36
C GLY A 92 3.33 17.59 -16.41
N VAL A 93 3.23 17.34 -15.09
CA VAL A 93 4.29 17.69 -14.12
C VAL A 93 5.48 16.75 -14.20
N ILE A 94 5.27 15.49 -14.60
CA ILE A 94 6.34 14.50 -14.76
C ILE A 94 7.15 14.83 -16.02
N PRO A 95 8.49 14.93 -15.91
CA PRO A 95 9.33 15.21 -17.08
C PRO A 95 9.17 14.16 -18.18
N THR A 96 8.77 14.59 -19.37
CA THR A 96 8.46 13.70 -20.48
C THR A 96 9.70 13.20 -21.23
N GLY A 97 9.59 12.02 -21.88
CA GLY A 97 10.63 11.41 -22.72
C GLY A 97 11.79 10.79 -21.94
N GLY A 98 11.82 10.96 -20.60
CA GLY A 98 12.91 10.54 -19.74
C GLY A 98 12.69 9.20 -19.02
N ARG A 99 13.54 8.96 -18.02
CA ARG A 99 13.45 7.82 -17.11
C ARG A 99 12.21 7.93 -16.23
N ASP A 100 11.95 9.12 -15.69
CA ASP A 100 10.91 9.35 -14.69
C ASP A 100 9.52 9.02 -15.25
N GLU A 101 9.21 9.49 -16.46
CA GLU A 101 7.97 9.13 -17.13
C GLU A 101 7.80 7.62 -17.29
N LYS A 102 8.85 6.92 -17.74
CA LYS A 102 8.81 5.45 -17.92
C LYS A 102 8.59 4.73 -16.61
N VAL A 103 9.19 5.20 -15.52
CA VAL A 103 9.00 4.63 -14.18
C VAL A 103 7.54 4.80 -13.76
N PHE A 104 6.97 6.01 -13.84
CA PHE A 104 5.60 6.24 -13.41
C PHE A 104 4.56 5.61 -14.33
N MET A 105 4.83 5.51 -15.64
CA MET A 105 3.99 4.68 -16.53
C MET A 105 3.97 3.22 -16.11
N GLN A 106 5.12 2.66 -15.71
CA GLN A 106 5.22 1.28 -15.26
C GLN A 106 4.51 1.08 -13.91
N ILE A 107 4.72 1.97 -12.93
CA ILE A 107 4.04 1.93 -11.64
C ILE A 107 2.52 2.01 -11.86
N SER A 108 2.03 3.02 -12.58
CA SER A 108 0.61 3.19 -12.89
C SER A 108 -0.05 1.95 -13.53
N ALA A 109 0.70 1.24 -14.39
CA ALA A 109 0.24 -0.02 -14.95
C ALA A 109 0.13 -1.11 -13.88
N HIS A 110 1.10 -1.22 -12.97
CA HIS A 110 1.07 -2.18 -11.88
C HIS A 110 -0.11 -1.92 -10.93
N GLU A 111 -0.34 -0.67 -10.50
CA GLU A 111 -1.46 -0.32 -9.62
C GLU A 111 -2.82 -0.57 -10.30
N THR A 112 -2.89 -0.42 -11.62
CA THR A 112 -4.09 -0.79 -12.37
C THR A 112 -4.35 -2.29 -12.34
N ASP A 113 -3.30 -3.10 -12.46
CA ASP A 113 -3.38 -4.56 -12.38
C ASP A 113 -3.70 -5.02 -10.93
N HIS A 114 -3.09 -4.41 -9.90
CA HIS A 114 -3.39 -4.68 -8.50
C HIS A 114 -4.86 -4.41 -8.16
N VAL A 115 -5.39 -3.24 -8.56
CA VAL A 115 -6.83 -2.91 -8.41
C VAL A 115 -7.71 -3.98 -9.07
N THR A 116 -7.39 -4.35 -10.31
CA THR A 116 -8.17 -5.35 -11.05
C THR A 116 -8.14 -6.71 -10.36
N PHE A 117 -6.97 -7.11 -9.87
CA PHE A 117 -6.79 -8.34 -9.12
C PHE A 117 -7.64 -8.34 -7.83
N LEU A 118 -7.58 -7.29 -7.03
CA LEU A 118 -8.30 -7.18 -5.76
C LEU A 118 -9.82 -7.12 -5.95
N ILE A 119 -10.31 -6.38 -6.94
CA ILE A 119 -11.74 -6.38 -7.30
C ILE A 119 -12.23 -7.80 -7.60
N ASN A 120 -11.47 -8.53 -8.43
CA ASN A 120 -11.81 -9.92 -8.76
C ASN A 120 -11.74 -10.84 -7.52
N GLY A 121 -10.76 -10.62 -6.66
CA GLY A 121 -10.60 -11.36 -5.41
C GLY A 121 -11.74 -11.15 -4.41
N LEU A 122 -12.34 -9.98 -4.41
CA LEU A 122 -13.53 -9.66 -3.62
C LEU A 122 -14.84 -10.13 -4.28
N GLY A 123 -14.77 -10.83 -5.41
CA GLY A 123 -15.94 -11.39 -6.11
C GLY A 123 -16.47 -10.52 -7.24
N GLY A 124 -15.79 -9.44 -7.59
CA GLY A 124 -16.15 -8.51 -8.66
C GLY A 124 -17.03 -7.36 -8.18
N VAL A 125 -17.24 -6.40 -9.09
CA VAL A 125 -18.16 -5.27 -8.86
C VAL A 125 -19.58 -5.80 -8.61
N GLY A 126 -20.21 -5.34 -7.51
CA GLY A 126 -21.54 -5.80 -7.08
C GLY A 126 -21.53 -6.98 -6.10
N SER A 127 -20.35 -7.56 -5.80
CA SER A 127 -20.20 -8.52 -4.70
C SER A 127 -20.50 -7.83 -3.35
N PRO A 128 -21.04 -8.55 -2.35
CA PRO A 128 -21.21 -8.01 -0.99
C PRO A 128 -19.89 -7.59 -0.34
N ASN A 129 -18.77 -8.13 -0.80
CA ASN A 129 -17.45 -7.82 -0.28
C ASN A 129 -16.75 -6.67 -1.07
N PHE A 130 -17.33 -6.23 -2.18
CA PHE A 130 -16.77 -5.16 -3.00
C PHE A 130 -16.76 -3.83 -2.24
N VAL A 131 -15.65 -3.10 -2.35
CA VAL A 131 -15.50 -1.75 -1.82
C VAL A 131 -15.45 -0.79 -3.00
N ALA A 132 -16.34 0.19 -3.02
CA ALA A 132 -16.32 1.24 -4.01
C ALA A 132 -15.11 2.16 -3.78
N LYS A 133 -14.56 2.70 -4.87
CA LYS A 133 -13.46 3.66 -4.81
C LYS A 133 -13.92 4.92 -4.06
N PRO A 134 -13.20 5.36 -3.02
CA PRO A 134 -13.45 6.65 -2.40
C PRO A 134 -13.18 7.82 -3.35
N THR A 135 -13.59 9.02 -2.96
CA THR A 135 -13.10 10.26 -3.57
C THR A 135 -11.84 10.68 -2.85
N PHE A 136 -10.79 11.05 -3.62
CA PHE A 136 -9.52 11.45 -3.04
C PHE A 136 -9.23 12.92 -3.26
N ASP A 137 -8.62 13.54 -2.25
CA ASP A 137 -8.02 14.88 -2.32
C ASP A 137 -6.51 14.77 -2.08
N PHE A 138 -5.74 14.82 -3.16
CA PHE A 138 -4.28 14.79 -3.10
C PHE A 138 -3.66 16.13 -2.71
N THR A 139 -4.48 17.15 -2.52
CA THR A 139 -4.02 18.45 -2.01
C THR A 139 -3.93 18.48 -0.49
N VAL A 140 -4.54 17.51 0.21
CA VAL A 140 -4.64 17.49 1.67
C VAL A 140 -5.17 18.83 2.20
N GLY A 141 -6.35 19.24 1.71
CA GLY A 141 -6.95 20.51 2.08
C GLY A 141 -6.18 21.74 1.58
N GLY A 142 -5.46 21.63 0.49
CA GLY A 142 -4.69 22.74 -0.13
C GLY A 142 -3.26 22.89 0.39
N ALA A 143 -2.75 21.92 1.20
CA ALA A 143 -1.36 21.92 1.66
C ALA A 143 -0.37 21.53 0.55
N PHE A 144 -0.85 20.84 -0.49
CA PHE A 144 -0.07 20.38 -1.64
C PHE A 144 -0.72 20.79 -2.96
N ASP A 145 0.09 20.87 -4.00
CA ASP A 145 -0.34 21.00 -5.39
C ASP A 145 0.52 20.08 -6.29
N PRO A 146 0.39 18.76 -6.13
CA PRO A 146 1.26 17.78 -6.81
C PRO A 146 1.03 17.71 -8.32
N PHE A 147 -0.05 18.32 -8.81
CA PHE A 147 -0.46 18.34 -10.21
C PHE A 147 -0.41 19.73 -10.84
N ASN A 148 0.15 20.73 -10.12
CA ASN A 148 0.26 22.12 -10.58
C ASN A 148 -1.09 22.77 -10.91
N ALA A 149 -2.17 22.39 -10.25
CA ALA A 149 -3.51 22.91 -10.50
C ALA A 149 -3.65 24.38 -10.12
N THR A 150 -2.88 24.87 -9.14
CA THR A 150 -2.86 26.26 -8.70
C THR A 150 -1.74 27.10 -9.34
N GLY A 151 -0.87 26.46 -10.14
CA GLY A 151 0.17 27.16 -10.89
C GLY A 151 1.43 27.46 -10.07
N ILE A 152 1.82 26.60 -9.12
CA ILE A 152 3.06 26.75 -8.35
C ILE A 152 4.34 26.51 -9.19
N GLY A 153 4.19 26.00 -10.41
CA GLY A 153 5.25 25.66 -11.35
C GLY A 153 5.57 24.17 -11.36
N ASN A 154 5.84 23.61 -12.54
CA ASN A 154 6.00 22.18 -12.74
C ASN A 154 7.10 21.55 -11.87
N GLU A 155 8.22 22.24 -11.69
CA GLU A 155 9.32 21.71 -10.84
C GLU A 155 8.87 21.57 -9.38
N ALA A 156 8.23 22.59 -8.81
CA ALA A 156 7.74 22.54 -7.44
C ALA A 156 6.63 21.49 -7.27
N ALA A 157 5.70 21.40 -8.22
CA ALA A 157 4.64 20.41 -8.24
C ALA A 157 5.21 18.99 -8.38
N TYR A 158 6.21 18.79 -9.23
CA TYR A 158 6.85 17.48 -9.39
C TYR A 158 7.56 17.03 -8.10
N GLN A 159 8.22 17.92 -7.37
CA GLN A 159 8.81 17.58 -6.07
C GLN A 159 7.74 17.16 -5.05
N GLN A 160 6.57 17.81 -5.06
CA GLN A 160 5.45 17.42 -4.20
C GLN A 160 4.82 16.08 -4.66
N PHE A 161 4.70 15.86 -5.97
CA PHE A 161 4.28 14.58 -6.54
C PHE A 161 5.21 13.44 -6.09
N LEU A 162 6.52 13.62 -6.20
CA LEU A 162 7.51 12.64 -5.75
C LEU A 162 7.44 12.39 -4.24
N ALA A 163 7.16 13.43 -3.44
CA ALA A 163 7.03 13.29 -2.00
C ALA A 163 5.80 12.46 -1.62
N LEU A 164 4.65 12.71 -2.25
CA LEU A 164 3.44 11.94 -2.01
C LEU A 164 3.58 10.51 -2.55
N ALA A 165 4.15 10.33 -3.76
CA ALA A 165 4.46 9.01 -4.29
C ALA A 165 5.29 8.18 -3.31
N GLN A 166 6.36 8.75 -2.73
CA GLN A 166 7.14 8.05 -1.71
C GLN A 166 6.29 7.67 -0.49
N ALA A 167 5.43 8.57 0.00
CA ALA A 167 4.61 8.28 1.17
C ALA A 167 3.59 7.16 0.89
N PHE A 168 3.02 7.11 -0.30
CA PHE A 168 2.07 6.06 -0.70
C PHE A 168 2.75 4.71 -0.79
N GLU A 169 3.83 4.60 -1.54
CA GLU A 169 4.57 3.35 -1.72
C GLU A 169 5.13 2.81 -0.39
N ASP A 170 5.74 3.68 0.45
CA ASP A 170 6.20 3.27 1.78
C ASP A 170 5.02 2.80 2.66
N THR A 171 3.83 3.41 2.52
CA THR A 171 2.61 2.96 3.19
C THR A 171 2.16 1.60 2.66
N GLY A 172 2.15 1.40 1.34
CA GLY A 172 1.77 0.14 0.68
C GLY A 172 2.63 -1.02 1.18
N VAL A 173 3.96 -0.88 1.16
CA VAL A 173 4.90 -1.90 1.69
C VAL A 173 4.53 -2.30 3.12
N ARG A 174 4.35 -1.32 4.00
CA ARG A 174 4.10 -1.55 5.43
C ARG A 174 2.69 -2.09 5.70
N ALA A 175 1.71 -1.64 4.91
CA ALA A 175 0.32 -2.08 5.02
C ALA A 175 0.16 -3.54 4.58
N TYR A 176 0.70 -3.93 3.42
CA TYR A 176 0.67 -5.33 2.99
C TYR A 176 1.32 -6.26 4.00
N LYS A 177 2.47 -5.87 4.56
CA LYS A 177 3.14 -6.62 5.64
C LYS A 177 2.24 -6.75 6.87
N GLY A 178 1.57 -5.67 7.27
CA GLY A 178 0.67 -5.65 8.42
C GLY A 178 -0.56 -6.55 8.26
N GLN A 179 -1.01 -6.77 7.01
CA GLN A 179 -2.14 -7.65 6.71
C GLN A 179 -1.76 -9.12 6.55
N ALA A 180 -0.48 -9.47 6.45
CA ALA A 180 -0.04 -10.85 6.23
C ALA A 180 -0.60 -11.82 7.29
N GLY A 181 -0.67 -11.40 8.55
CA GLY A 181 -1.25 -12.19 9.63
C GLY A 181 -2.73 -12.54 9.44
N ASN A 182 -3.49 -11.66 8.80
CA ASN A 182 -4.92 -11.86 8.51
C ASN A 182 -5.15 -12.84 7.36
N LEU A 183 -4.11 -13.14 6.57
CA LEU A 183 -4.15 -14.01 5.39
C LEU A 183 -3.63 -15.44 5.63
N ILE A 184 -3.09 -15.74 6.83
CA ILE A 184 -2.48 -17.05 7.14
C ILE A 184 -3.44 -18.23 6.88
N SER A 185 -4.74 -18.03 7.12
CA SER A 185 -5.76 -19.07 6.87
C SER A 185 -6.08 -19.29 5.39
N THR A 186 -5.54 -18.45 4.50
CA THR A 186 -5.76 -18.48 3.04
C THR A 186 -4.42 -18.37 2.32
N PRO A 187 -3.64 -19.47 2.21
CA PRO A 187 -2.26 -19.46 1.71
C PRO A 187 -2.09 -18.84 0.31
N ASP A 188 -3.06 -19.08 -0.58
CA ASP A 188 -3.00 -18.52 -1.94
C ASP A 188 -3.15 -16.99 -1.93
N LEU A 189 -4.03 -16.46 -1.07
CA LEU A 189 -4.16 -15.01 -0.88
C LEU A 189 -2.91 -14.42 -0.23
N LEU A 190 -2.35 -15.10 0.76
CA LEU A 190 -1.10 -14.70 1.39
C LEU A 190 0.03 -14.65 0.36
N THR A 191 0.13 -15.66 -0.49
CA THR A 191 1.13 -15.71 -1.57
C THR A 191 0.97 -14.52 -2.51
N ALA A 192 -0.25 -14.25 -2.98
CA ALA A 192 -0.52 -13.11 -3.85
C ALA A 192 -0.21 -11.76 -3.18
N ALA A 193 -0.61 -11.59 -1.91
CA ALA A 193 -0.31 -10.38 -1.14
C ALA A 193 1.20 -10.16 -0.96
N LEU A 194 1.98 -11.22 -0.71
CA LEU A 194 3.44 -11.14 -0.63
C LEU A 194 4.09 -10.83 -1.99
N GLN A 195 3.50 -11.29 -3.10
CA GLN A 195 3.95 -10.92 -4.44
C GLN A 195 3.72 -9.42 -4.71
N ILE A 196 2.55 -8.88 -4.38
CA ILE A 196 2.28 -7.43 -4.46
C ILE A 196 3.22 -6.69 -3.52
N HIS A 197 3.30 -7.04 -2.24
CA HIS A 197 4.22 -6.44 -1.26
C HIS A 197 5.65 -6.27 -1.80
N SER A 198 6.17 -7.28 -2.51
CA SER A 198 7.51 -7.20 -3.09
C SER A 198 7.60 -6.25 -4.30
N VAL A 199 6.48 -5.99 -4.99
CA VAL A 199 6.38 -4.98 -6.05
C VAL A 199 6.34 -3.59 -5.43
N GLU A 200 5.52 -3.36 -4.41
CA GLU A 200 5.46 -2.13 -3.63
C GLU A 200 6.85 -1.71 -3.11
N ALA A 201 7.62 -2.67 -2.54
CA ALA A 201 8.96 -2.40 -2.07
C ALA A 201 9.91 -1.93 -3.20
N ARG A 202 9.71 -2.40 -4.42
CA ARG A 202 10.47 -1.94 -5.60
C ARG A 202 10.03 -0.56 -6.04
N HIS A 203 8.73 -0.26 -6.03
CA HIS A 203 8.19 1.07 -6.31
C HIS A 203 8.74 2.08 -5.30
N ALA A 204 8.60 1.82 -4.00
CA ALA A 204 9.12 2.67 -2.93
C ALA A 204 10.62 2.95 -3.11
N SER A 205 11.43 1.91 -3.35
CA SER A 205 12.86 2.04 -3.59
C SER A 205 13.19 2.90 -4.82
N GLU A 206 12.43 2.73 -5.90
CA GLU A 206 12.67 3.49 -7.14
C GLU A 206 12.25 4.96 -6.99
N VAL A 207 11.09 5.24 -6.39
CA VAL A 207 10.64 6.61 -6.10
C VAL A 207 11.63 7.34 -5.19
N ARG A 208 12.14 6.68 -4.15
CA ARG A 208 13.20 7.25 -3.29
C ARG A 208 14.45 7.61 -4.10
N ARG A 209 14.85 6.79 -5.07
CA ARG A 209 16.02 7.06 -5.94
C ARG A 209 15.75 8.20 -6.91
N LEU A 210 14.55 8.38 -7.43
CA LEU A 210 14.17 9.55 -8.22
C LEU A 210 14.28 10.83 -7.39
N ARG A 211 14.05 10.76 -6.07
CA ARG A 211 14.26 11.85 -5.11
C ARG A 211 15.73 12.04 -4.69
N GLY A 212 16.65 11.24 -5.20
CA GLY A 212 18.08 11.29 -4.81
C GLY A 212 18.37 10.74 -3.41
N LEU A 213 17.46 9.95 -2.84
CA LEU A 213 17.58 9.33 -1.53
C LEU A 213 18.12 7.90 -1.63
N LYS A 214 18.43 7.30 -0.47
CA LYS A 214 18.65 5.85 -0.36
C LYS A 214 17.34 5.12 -0.74
N GLY A 215 17.47 3.94 -1.34
CA GLY A 215 16.33 3.12 -1.75
C GLY A 215 15.61 2.40 -0.61
N TRP A 216 15.83 2.77 0.66
CA TRP A 216 15.23 2.20 1.86
C TRP A 216 15.10 3.26 2.95
N ILE A 217 14.29 2.98 3.98
CA ILE A 217 14.08 3.85 5.12
C ILE A 217 15.25 3.72 6.10
N THR A 218 15.73 4.83 6.64
CA THR A 218 16.77 4.86 7.68
C THR A 218 16.19 5.47 8.96
N GLY A 219 16.14 4.69 10.03
CA GLY A 219 15.42 5.09 11.23
C GLY A 219 13.97 5.45 10.86
N ASN A 220 13.37 6.43 11.52
CA ASN A 220 12.04 6.95 11.17
C ASN A 220 12.11 8.20 10.27
N SER A 221 13.16 8.30 9.45
CA SER A 221 13.37 9.46 8.58
C SER A 221 12.45 9.45 7.38
N ARG A 222 11.68 10.50 7.22
CA ARG A 222 10.84 10.77 6.04
C ARG A 222 11.66 11.06 4.77
N GLY A 223 12.95 11.36 4.93
CA GLY A 223 13.80 11.92 3.88
C GLY A 223 13.62 13.43 3.73
N ALA A 224 14.59 14.06 3.08
CA ALA A 224 14.58 15.49 2.87
C ALA A 224 13.38 15.94 2.03
N GLY A 225 12.78 17.09 2.38
CA GLY A 225 11.66 17.68 1.64
C GLY A 225 10.29 17.04 1.89
N MET A 226 10.17 16.06 2.80
CA MET A 226 8.89 15.49 3.20
C MET A 226 8.21 16.35 4.26
N PRO A 227 6.90 16.66 4.12
CA PRO A 227 6.15 17.39 5.12
C PRO A 227 6.01 16.64 6.45
N ASP A 228 5.84 17.38 7.54
CA ASP A 228 5.64 16.78 8.88
C ASP A 228 4.39 15.91 8.95
N ALA A 229 3.36 16.21 8.20
CA ALA A 229 2.13 15.42 8.13
C ALA A 229 2.36 13.96 7.67
N THR A 230 3.46 13.67 6.99
CA THR A 230 3.81 12.31 6.53
C THR A 230 4.54 11.48 7.60
N GLN A 231 4.85 12.03 8.77
CA GLN A 231 5.56 11.30 9.82
C GLN A 231 4.88 9.99 10.25
N PRO A 232 3.53 9.88 10.31
CA PRO A 232 2.88 8.61 10.62
C PRO A 232 3.25 7.44 9.71
N VAL A 233 3.64 7.71 8.46
CA VAL A 233 4.12 6.70 7.51
C VAL A 233 5.43 6.05 7.99
N TYR A 234 6.25 6.76 8.76
CA TYR A 234 7.62 6.35 9.13
C TYR A 234 7.79 6.00 10.60
N ASN A 235 6.78 6.25 11.43
CA ASN A 235 6.83 5.90 12.86
C ASN A 235 6.97 4.39 13.04
N GLY A 236 7.93 3.98 13.88
CA GLY A 236 8.24 2.57 14.13
C GLY A 236 9.40 2.01 13.31
N GLU A 237 9.78 2.67 12.19
CA GLU A 237 10.89 2.22 11.33
C GLU A 237 12.27 2.32 12.01
N GLU A 238 12.38 3.03 13.13
CA GLU A 238 13.61 3.11 13.92
C GLU A 238 13.90 1.84 14.74
N LEU A 239 13.02 0.86 14.76
CA LEU A 239 13.19 -0.36 15.54
C LEU A 239 14.37 -1.19 15.03
N THR A 240 15.21 -1.65 15.97
CA THR A 240 16.39 -2.49 15.66
C THR A 240 16.33 -3.87 16.29
N VAL A 241 15.29 -4.16 17.10
CA VAL A 241 15.13 -5.47 17.72
C VAL A 241 14.07 -6.27 16.96
N GLN A 242 14.52 -7.33 16.29
CA GLN A 242 13.68 -8.21 15.47
C GLN A 242 13.72 -9.63 16.05
N ALA A 243 12.55 -10.17 16.44
CA ALA A 243 12.42 -11.51 17.01
C ALA A 243 13.41 -11.81 18.17
N GLY A 244 13.75 -10.76 18.96
CA GLY A 244 14.70 -10.85 20.06
C GLY A 244 16.17 -10.66 19.68
N TYR A 245 16.49 -10.45 18.40
CA TYR A 245 17.82 -10.13 17.91
C TYR A 245 17.97 -8.62 17.67
N ASN A 246 19.05 -8.01 18.17
CA ASN A 246 19.34 -6.59 17.93
C ASN A 246 20.22 -6.44 16.68
N THR A 247 19.62 -5.98 15.59
CA THR A 247 20.28 -5.77 14.28
C THR A 247 21.33 -4.64 14.33
N ALA A 248 21.24 -3.73 15.31
CA ALA A 248 22.20 -2.64 15.47
C ALA A 248 23.57 -3.08 16.04
N THR A 249 23.67 -4.31 16.55
CA THR A 249 24.86 -4.77 17.29
C THR A 249 26.13 -4.73 16.47
N LEU A 250 26.07 -5.05 15.17
CA LEU A 250 27.26 -5.14 14.32
C LEU A 250 27.56 -3.84 13.57
N PHE A 251 26.53 -3.14 13.08
CA PHE A 251 26.69 -2.04 12.13
C PHE A 251 26.02 -0.72 12.58
N GLY A 252 25.50 -0.69 13.81
CA GLY A 252 24.87 0.49 14.40
C GLY A 252 23.38 0.61 14.05
N ALA A 253 22.72 1.57 14.71
CA ALA A 253 21.27 1.73 14.66
C ALA A 253 20.72 2.00 13.25
N ASN A 254 21.41 2.82 12.46
CA ASN A 254 20.96 3.13 11.09
C ASN A 254 20.92 1.89 10.22
N ALA A 255 22.02 1.13 10.13
CA ALA A 255 22.05 -0.11 9.35
C ALA A 255 21.12 -1.18 9.92
N GLY A 256 20.92 -1.19 11.24
CA GLY A 256 19.99 -2.08 11.92
C GLY A 256 18.54 -1.82 11.52
N SER A 257 18.11 -0.57 11.47
CA SER A 257 16.77 -0.17 11.05
C SER A 257 16.56 -0.36 9.53
N GLU A 258 17.58 -0.12 8.72
CA GLU A 258 17.53 -0.31 7.26
C GLU A 258 17.36 -1.76 6.83
N SER A 259 17.51 -2.72 7.76
CA SER A 259 17.44 -4.16 7.46
C SER A 259 16.02 -4.71 7.45
N TYR A 260 15.04 -3.95 7.94
CA TYR A 260 13.65 -4.34 8.04
C TYR A 260 12.75 -3.14 7.78
N ASP A 261 11.58 -3.38 7.19
CA ASP A 261 10.46 -2.44 7.20
C ASP A 261 9.43 -2.93 8.21
N GLU A 262 8.96 -2.05 9.08
CA GLU A 262 8.02 -2.39 10.14
C GLU A 262 6.57 -2.40 9.61
N PRO A 263 5.73 -3.35 10.04
CA PRO A 263 4.34 -3.39 9.62
C PRO A 263 3.53 -2.22 10.18
N LEU A 264 2.55 -1.73 9.42
CA LEU A 264 1.47 -0.89 9.92
C LEU A 264 0.28 -1.74 10.33
N THR A 265 -0.34 -1.40 11.45
CA THR A 265 -1.65 -1.96 11.81
C THR A 265 -2.74 -1.43 10.88
N THR A 266 -3.87 -2.14 10.78
CA THR A 266 -5.05 -1.68 10.03
C THR A 266 -5.46 -0.26 10.43
N ALA A 267 -5.47 0.05 11.74
CA ALA A 267 -5.85 1.37 12.23
C ALA A 267 -4.86 2.48 11.81
N GLN A 268 -3.56 2.20 11.83
CA GLN A 268 -2.53 3.14 11.37
C GLN A 268 -2.63 3.39 9.87
N THR A 269 -2.82 2.32 9.09
CA THR A 269 -3.00 2.41 7.63
C THR A 269 -4.23 3.25 7.28
N VAL A 270 -5.35 3.00 7.94
CA VAL A 270 -6.61 3.76 7.75
C VAL A 270 -6.42 5.23 8.13
N ALA A 271 -5.72 5.52 9.23
CA ALA A 271 -5.45 6.91 9.63
C ALA A 271 -4.62 7.67 8.58
N ILE A 272 -3.67 6.99 7.91
CA ILE A 272 -2.89 7.57 6.81
C ILE A 272 -3.79 7.77 5.58
N ALA A 273 -4.57 6.77 5.18
CA ALA A 273 -5.45 6.85 4.02
C ALA A 273 -6.49 7.97 4.16
N ASN A 274 -7.05 8.17 5.36
CA ASN A 274 -8.04 9.22 5.65
C ASN A 274 -7.48 10.65 5.51
N LEU A 275 -6.17 10.85 5.42
CA LEU A 275 -5.61 12.16 5.06
C LEU A 275 -5.97 12.59 3.63
N PHE A 276 -6.36 11.64 2.78
CA PHE A 276 -6.60 11.81 1.34
C PHE A 276 -8.04 11.49 0.93
N ILE A 277 -8.92 11.05 1.84
CA ILE A 277 -10.32 10.70 1.55
C ILE A 277 -11.22 11.88 1.91
N VAL A 278 -12.12 12.26 0.98
CA VAL A 278 -13.05 13.41 1.13
C VAL A 278 -14.46 13.06 0.72
#